data_079fa886a04207894a5c03e7be18df82
#
_entry.id   079fa886a04207894a5c03e7be18df82
#
_cell.length_a   1.000
_cell.length_b   1.000
_cell.length_c   1.000
_cell.angle_alpha   90.00
_cell.angle_beta   90.00
_cell.angle_gamma   90.00
#
_symmetry.space_group_name_H-M   'P 1'
#
loop_
_entity.id
_entity.type
_entity.pdbx_description
1 polymer ?
#
loop_
_entity_poly.entity_id
_entity_poly.type
_entity_poly.pdbx_seq_one_letter_code
_entity_poly.pdbx_strand_id
1 'polypeptide(L)'
;MEIVRPPGIMRVIPKLIKVFTCHRIKSGFVPAVVKINFPCSNIATASVVLVAASLGAMHAAAGNPDASASVVTYEAFGAIGDGVADDLPAICKAHAHANRNGLIVRSKPGATYHLGRQALTAIIATDTDWGTSRFVIDDSQGVDNHKQPVFEVRSLLKPVPLKIDRLSRGQTHLDLRPASDCLVLVENKNRKIFIRRGLNQNLGTSQQEVFILRKDGSITGAIDWDYDVVTRIEARPIDPKPLVLRGGIFTNIANRILQEKDSSYWARNIRICRSNTTVDGITHHVTGEKDSGGPYGGFLNLHQCANIILRNCRIDDRKVYKKIGNAGKPVAMGTYGYQAHLVVNLQMSKCRMENIHDGSRWGVTATNFMKNFLVEDCVLSRVDVHQGVSGVYMIRRSTIGHAGINAIGRGRLVVEDSTLHGRNLISLREDYGSTWDGDILIRKCRWIPPNGNPVMFGMKNDGTHDFGYPCSMPRVIRIDGLVVDDAKLPKNQQGITFFSDPIGSSINKRPFPYRLTDRLEVRGLETASGQPPQICNNSDVAKVIKVFSSSKIR
;
A
#
# COMPACT_ATOMS: atom_id res chain seq x y z
N MET A 1 -63.08 9.30 -35.16
CA MET A 1 -61.84 10.06 -35.44
C MET A 1 -60.70 9.22 -34.95
N GLU A 2 -59.91 8.75 -35.92
CA GLU A 2 -59.06 7.59 -35.83
C GLU A 2 -57.85 7.73 -34.90
N ILE A 3 -57.61 6.64 -34.19
CA ILE A 3 -56.40 6.43 -33.40
C ILE A 3 -55.43 5.62 -34.26
N VAL A 4 -54.32 6.24 -34.64
CA VAL A 4 -53.23 5.58 -35.35
C VAL A 4 -52.29 4.92 -34.30
N ARG A 5 -52.09 3.60 -34.41
CA ARG A 5 -51.08 2.84 -33.67
C ARG A 5 -49.81 2.74 -34.51
N PRO A 6 -48.60 2.82 -33.93
CA PRO A 6 -47.37 2.49 -34.60
C PRO A 6 -47.07 0.98 -34.56
N PRO A 7 -46.27 0.47 -35.48
CA PRO A 7 -46.10 -0.97 -35.73
C PRO A 7 -45.03 -1.65 -34.86
N GLY A 8 -45.19 -2.95 -34.78
CA GLY A 8 -44.58 -3.88 -33.83
C GLY A 8 -43.05 -3.99 -33.86
N ILE A 9 -42.54 -4.28 -32.69
CA ILE A 9 -41.14 -4.68 -32.46
C ILE A 9 -41.05 -6.21 -32.59
N MET A 10 -40.30 -6.63 -33.59
CA MET A 10 -39.94 -8.00 -33.85
C MET A 10 -38.97 -8.51 -32.78
N ARG A 11 -39.34 -9.58 -32.06
CA ARG A 11 -38.46 -10.33 -31.15
C ARG A 11 -37.43 -11.09 -32.00
N VAL A 12 -36.16 -10.77 -31.84
CA VAL A 12 -35.05 -11.61 -32.33
C VAL A 12 -34.48 -12.39 -31.14
N ILE A 13 -34.61 -13.70 -31.22
CA ILE A 13 -34.00 -14.66 -30.30
C ILE A 13 -32.57 -14.91 -30.78
N PRO A 14 -31.53 -14.78 -29.97
CA PRO A 14 -30.20 -15.25 -30.37
C PRO A 14 -30.06 -16.75 -30.09
N LYS A 15 -29.90 -17.53 -31.13
CA LYS A 15 -29.44 -18.93 -31.07
C LYS A 15 -27.91 -18.97 -31.21
N LEU A 16 -27.32 -19.94 -30.53
CA LEU A 16 -26.03 -20.58 -30.70
C LEU A 16 -24.81 -20.00 -29.96
N ILE A 17 -24.62 -20.64 -28.80
CA ILE A 17 -23.28 -20.86 -28.26
C ILE A 17 -22.73 -22.12 -28.96
N LYS A 18 -21.68 -21.97 -29.78
CA LYS A 18 -20.86 -23.09 -30.24
C LYS A 18 -19.68 -23.26 -29.29
N VAL A 19 -19.66 -24.38 -28.60
CA VAL A 19 -18.50 -24.85 -27.85
C VAL A 19 -17.44 -25.33 -28.84
N PHE A 20 -16.28 -24.72 -28.87
CA PHE A 20 -15.14 -25.24 -29.59
C PHE A 20 -14.27 -26.08 -28.65
N THR A 21 -14.17 -27.35 -28.95
CA THR A 21 -13.20 -28.27 -28.35
C THR A 21 -11.79 -27.93 -28.82
N CYS A 22 -10.90 -27.72 -27.89
CA CYS A 22 -9.50 -27.39 -28.13
C CYS A 22 -8.71 -28.64 -28.52
N HIS A 23 -8.17 -28.69 -29.73
CA HIS A 23 -7.17 -29.67 -30.13
C HIS A 23 -5.77 -29.18 -29.75
N ARG A 24 -5.02 -30.03 -29.11
CA ARG A 24 -3.65 -29.81 -28.65
C ARG A 24 -2.70 -29.81 -29.85
N ILE A 25 -2.13 -28.65 -30.16
CA ILE A 25 -1.02 -28.56 -31.12
C ILE A 25 0.23 -28.14 -30.34
N LYS A 26 1.30 -28.89 -30.56
CA LYS A 26 2.64 -28.64 -29.99
C LYS A 26 3.22 -27.36 -30.61
N SER A 27 3.83 -26.54 -29.76
CA SER A 27 4.64 -25.34 -30.05
C SER A 27 3.92 -24.00 -30.15
N GLY A 28 4.25 -23.09 -29.23
CA GLY A 28 4.14 -21.63 -29.36
C GLY A 28 2.77 -21.05 -28.92
N PHE A 29 2.74 -20.43 -27.75
CA PHE A 29 1.61 -19.60 -27.33
C PHE A 29 1.66 -18.25 -28.06
N VAL A 30 0.67 -18.00 -28.91
CA VAL A 30 0.37 -16.66 -29.43
C VAL A 30 -0.91 -16.19 -28.73
N PRO A 31 -0.94 -15.01 -28.08
CA PRO A 31 -2.17 -14.53 -27.44
C PRO A 31 -3.19 -14.11 -28.51
N ALA A 32 -4.37 -14.72 -28.46
CA ALA A 32 -5.49 -14.35 -29.31
C ALA A 32 -6.11 -13.03 -28.82
N VAL A 33 -6.10 -12.01 -29.69
CA VAL A 33 -6.84 -10.76 -29.48
C VAL A 33 -8.28 -10.99 -29.90
N VAL A 34 -9.21 -11.06 -28.96
CA VAL A 34 -10.64 -11.08 -29.25
C VAL A 34 -11.14 -9.64 -29.34
N LYS A 35 -11.45 -9.17 -30.53
CA LYS A 35 -12.19 -7.92 -30.76
C LYS A 35 -13.68 -8.19 -30.60
N ILE A 36 -14.30 -7.63 -29.57
CA ILE A 36 -15.76 -7.61 -29.41
C ILE A 36 -16.24 -6.22 -29.85
N ASN A 37 -16.93 -6.16 -30.96
CA ASN A 37 -17.58 -4.93 -31.42
C ASN A 37 -18.99 -4.84 -30.81
N PHE A 38 -19.26 -3.78 -30.08
CA PHE A 38 -20.61 -3.39 -29.69
C PHE A 38 -21.10 -2.24 -30.57
N PRO A 39 -22.34 -2.25 -31.06
CA PRO A 39 -22.87 -1.13 -31.85
C PRO A 39 -23.20 0.06 -30.96
N CYS A 40 -22.94 1.22 -31.55
CA CYS A 40 -22.97 2.58 -31.01
C CYS A 40 -24.22 3.05 -30.24
N SER A 41 -24.00 3.83 -29.19
CA SER A 41 -24.53 5.20 -29.10
C SER A 41 -23.72 6.00 -28.07
N ASN A 42 -23.14 7.07 -28.55
CA ASN A 42 -22.56 8.25 -27.89
C ASN A 42 -22.32 8.22 -26.37
N ILE A 43 -21.20 7.66 -25.93
CA ILE A 43 -20.54 8.00 -24.66
C ILE A 43 -19.04 7.87 -24.91
N ALA A 44 -18.29 8.89 -24.52
CA ALA A 44 -16.85 8.95 -24.69
C ALA A 44 -16.17 7.67 -24.18
N THR A 45 -15.52 6.96 -25.09
CA THR A 45 -14.76 5.74 -24.81
C THR A 45 -13.52 6.07 -23.98
N ALA A 46 -13.64 5.95 -22.67
CA ALA A 46 -12.48 5.74 -21.82
C ALA A 46 -12.07 4.28 -21.99
N SER A 47 -10.96 4.03 -22.64
CA SER A 47 -10.38 2.68 -22.77
C SER A 47 -10.08 2.11 -21.37
N VAL A 48 -10.94 1.21 -20.90
CA VAL A 48 -10.67 0.38 -19.73
C VAL A 48 -9.68 -0.68 -20.17
N VAL A 49 -8.40 -0.37 -20.09
CA VAL A 49 -7.36 -1.40 -20.15
C VAL A 49 -7.48 -2.17 -18.83
N LEU A 50 -8.04 -3.37 -18.90
CA LEU A 50 -8.05 -4.30 -17.78
C LEU A 50 -6.61 -4.71 -17.46
N VAL A 51 -5.97 -4.05 -16.53
CA VAL A 51 -4.67 -4.46 -15.94
C VAL A 51 -4.79 -5.80 -15.19
N ALA A 52 -5.99 -6.36 -15.09
CA ALA A 52 -6.24 -7.68 -14.49
C ALA A 52 -5.58 -8.86 -15.25
N ALA A 53 -5.20 -8.69 -16.50
CA ALA A 53 -4.63 -9.78 -17.29
C ALA A 53 -3.14 -10.01 -17.05
N SER A 54 -2.40 -9.06 -16.49
CA SER A 54 -0.97 -9.23 -16.17
C SER A 54 -0.70 -9.71 -14.74
N LEU A 55 -1.68 -9.68 -13.86
CA LEU A 55 -1.57 -10.22 -12.49
C LEU A 55 -1.97 -11.71 -12.38
N GLY A 56 -2.64 -12.26 -13.39
CA GLY A 56 -3.11 -13.65 -13.42
C GLY A 56 -2.09 -14.69 -13.91
N ALA A 57 -0.98 -14.27 -14.50
CA ALA A 57 -0.02 -15.19 -15.13
C ALA A 57 1.20 -15.55 -14.26
N MET A 58 1.28 -15.11 -13.01
CA MET A 58 2.35 -15.52 -12.08
C MET A 58 1.97 -16.69 -11.15
N HIS A 59 0.97 -17.48 -11.49
CA HIS A 59 0.86 -18.85 -10.96
C HIS A 59 1.72 -19.80 -11.79
N ALA A 60 2.99 -19.44 -11.95
CA ALA A 60 3.97 -20.41 -12.41
C ALA A 60 4.33 -21.32 -11.23
N ALA A 61 4.13 -22.60 -11.45
CA ALA A 61 4.47 -23.72 -10.62
C ALA A 61 5.65 -23.44 -9.68
N ALA A 62 5.46 -23.74 -8.40
CA ALA A 62 6.57 -24.06 -7.52
C ALA A 62 7.24 -25.32 -8.09
N GLY A 63 8.14 -25.13 -9.04
CA GLY A 63 9.06 -26.18 -9.42
C GLY A 63 9.84 -26.56 -8.17
N ASN A 64 9.88 -27.82 -7.85
CA ASN A 64 10.80 -28.39 -6.88
C ASN A 64 12.19 -27.78 -7.18
N PRO A 65 12.88 -27.13 -6.23
CA PRO A 65 14.22 -26.67 -6.47
C PRO A 65 15.07 -27.90 -6.81
N ASP A 66 15.76 -27.83 -7.94
CA ASP A 66 16.66 -28.85 -8.42
C ASP A 66 17.57 -29.34 -7.28
N ALA A 67 17.55 -30.63 -7.00
CA ALA A 67 18.22 -31.27 -5.86
C ALA A 67 19.78 -31.21 -5.92
N SER A 68 20.34 -30.45 -6.88
CA SER A 68 21.79 -30.31 -7.09
C SER A 68 22.39 -28.94 -6.76
N ALA A 69 21.56 -27.92 -6.44
CA ALA A 69 22.11 -26.64 -6.02
C ALA A 69 22.74 -26.76 -4.62
N SER A 70 24.03 -26.53 -4.52
CA SER A 70 24.72 -26.55 -3.23
C SER A 70 24.15 -25.47 -2.32
N VAL A 71 23.72 -25.88 -1.13
CA VAL A 71 23.05 -25.04 -0.14
C VAL A 71 24.06 -24.51 0.86
N VAL A 72 24.03 -23.24 1.17
CA VAL A 72 24.81 -22.60 2.23
C VAL A 72 24.00 -22.62 3.53
N THR A 73 24.60 -23.11 4.61
CA THR A 73 24.02 -23.04 5.96
C THR A 73 24.78 -22.04 6.83
N TYR A 74 24.14 -21.52 7.87
CA TYR A 74 24.78 -20.59 8.80
C TYR A 74 25.86 -21.28 9.64
N GLU A 75 25.61 -22.54 10.01
CA GLU A 75 26.53 -23.38 10.80
C GLU A 75 27.87 -23.60 10.07
N ALA A 76 27.87 -23.73 8.75
CA ALA A 76 29.07 -23.81 7.95
C ALA A 76 29.99 -22.59 8.06
N PHE A 77 29.47 -21.48 8.57
CA PHE A 77 30.19 -20.21 8.78
C PHE A 77 30.37 -19.86 10.26
N GLY A 78 30.03 -20.79 11.17
CA GLY A 78 30.27 -20.68 12.61
C GLY A 78 29.08 -20.20 13.43
N ALA A 79 27.86 -20.20 12.87
CA ALA A 79 26.67 -19.97 13.67
C ALA A 79 26.39 -21.17 14.59
N ILE A 80 26.00 -20.90 15.83
CA ILE A 80 25.69 -21.92 16.83
C ILE A 80 24.20 -22.25 16.82
N GLY A 81 23.34 -21.24 16.74
CA GLY A 81 21.89 -21.41 16.70
C GLY A 81 21.27 -21.89 18.01
N ASP A 82 21.90 -21.56 19.15
CA ASP A 82 21.48 -21.92 20.51
C ASP A 82 20.61 -20.86 21.20
N GLY A 83 20.42 -19.70 20.54
CA GLY A 83 19.66 -18.56 21.05
C GLY A 83 20.44 -17.68 22.02
N VAL A 84 21.73 -17.93 22.24
CA VAL A 84 22.59 -17.21 23.21
C VAL A 84 23.79 -16.56 22.51
N ALA A 85 24.52 -17.34 21.72
CA ALA A 85 25.68 -16.85 20.97
C ALA A 85 25.27 -15.86 19.89
N ASP A 86 26.07 -14.79 19.69
CA ASP A 86 25.84 -13.82 18.62
C ASP A 86 26.15 -14.45 17.26
N ASP A 87 25.13 -14.88 16.55
CA ASP A 87 25.23 -15.54 15.23
C ASP A 87 25.30 -14.54 14.06
N LEU A 88 25.06 -13.24 14.29
CA LEU A 88 24.98 -12.25 13.21
C LEU A 88 26.27 -12.19 12.34
N PRO A 89 27.50 -12.26 12.91
CA PRO A 89 28.72 -12.30 12.11
C PRO A 89 28.81 -13.52 11.18
N ALA A 90 28.40 -14.70 11.66
CA ALA A 90 28.39 -15.94 10.87
C ALA A 90 27.33 -15.87 9.75
N ILE A 91 26.14 -15.37 10.05
CA ILE A 91 25.05 -15.13 9.10
C ILE A 91 25.51 -14.18 7.99
N CYS A 92 26.19 -13.08 8.33
CA CYS A 92 26.76 -12.16 7.34
C CYS A 92 27.76 -12.83 6.40
N LYS A 93 28.64 -13.67 6.95
CA LYS A 93 29.63 -14.43 6.14
C LYS A 93 28.95 -15.44 5.21
N ALA A 94 27.94 -16.16 5.69
CA ALA A 94 27.18 -17.12 4.91
C ALA A 94 26.49 -16.46 3.71
N HIS A 95 25.76 -15.37 3.93
CA HIS A 95 25.15 -14.62 2.84
C HIS A 95 26.16 -14.01 1.88
N ALA A 96 27.27 -13.49 2.38
CA ALA A 96 28.35 -12.98 1.51
C ALA A 96 28.92 -14.07 0.61
N HIS A 97 29.09 -15.30 1.10
CA HIS A 97 29.51 -16.44 0.31
C HIS A 97 28.46 -16.85 -0.71
N ALA A 98 27.21 -16.99 -0.28
CA ALA A 98 26.09 -17.35 -1.14
C ALA A 98 25.90 -16.35 -2.30
N ASN A 99 25.96 -15.04 -2.00
CA ASN A 99 25.83 -13.99 -3.01
C ASN A 99 26.91 -14.05 -4.10
N ARG A 100 28.17 -14.36 -3.73
CA ARG A 100 29.29 -14.49 -4.69
C ARG A 100 29.14 -15.69 -5.61
N ASN A 101 28.53 -16.75 -5.11
CA ASN A 101 28.49 -18.04 -5.81
C ASN A 101 27.09 -18.36 -6.37
N GLY A 102 26.10 -17.47 -6.20
CA GLY A 102 24.72 -17.69 -6.66
C GLY A 102 24.00 -18.83 -5.94
N LEU A 103 24.36 -19.12 -4.67
CA LEU A 103 23.87 -20.26 -3.91
C LEU A 103 22.66 -19.90 -3.06
N ILE A 104 21.80 -20.88 -2.78
CA ILE A 104 20.67 -20.73 -1.87
C ILE A 104 21.16 -20.78 -0.42
N VAL A 105 20.64 -19.89 0.43
CA VAL A 105 20.88 -19.97 1.88
C VAL A 105 19.72 -20.69 2.56
N ARG A 106 20.05 -21.64 3.43
CA ARG A 106 19.05 -22.32 4.27
C ARG A 106 19.49 -22.35 5.72
N SER A 107 18.63 -21.94 6.63
CA SER A 107 18.88 -22.08 8.06
C SER A 107 18.55 -23.50 8.55
N LYS A 108 19.14 -23.90 9.67
CA LYS A 108 18.89 -25.22 10.28
C LYS A 108 17.48 -25.22 10.90
N PRO A 109 16.62 -26.16 10.52
CA PRO A 109 15.25 -26.23 11.06
C PRO A 109 15.24 -26.28 12.58
N GLY A 110 14.41 -25.40 13.19
CA GLY A 110 14.25 -25.32 14.65
C GLY A 110 15.39 -24.64 15.41
N ALA A 111 16.48 -24.24 14.76
CA ALA A 111 17.54 -23.45 15.41
C ALA A 111 17.02 -22.10 15.87
N THR A 112 17.64 -21.56 16.92
CA THR A 112 17.37 -20.20 17.42
C THR A 112 18.66 -19.38 17.29
N TYR A 113 18.68 -18.42 16.36
CA TYR A 113 19.81 -17.53 16.15
C TYR A 113 19.62 -16.25 16.96
N HIS A 114 20.59 -15.91 17.78
CA HIS A 114 20.64 -14.62 18.45
C HIS A 114 21.37 -13.59 17.59
N LEU A 115 20.77 -12.45 17.37
CA LEU A 115 21.33 -11.36 16.57
C LEU A 115 21.74 -10.22 17.51
N GLY A 116 23.03 -10.12 17.74
CA GLY A 116 23.62 -9.24 18.72
C GLY A 116 23.54 -7.76 18.35
N ARG A 117 24.24 -6.96 19.16
CA ARG A 117 24.19 -5.50 19.13
C ARG A 117 25.10 -4.83 18.10
N GLN A 118 25.96 -5.59 17.45
CA GLN A 118 26.91 -5.05 16.46
C GLN A 118 26.20 -4.40 15.27
N ALA A 119 26.79 -3.30 14.76
CA ALA A 119 26.32 -2.62 13.56
C ALA A 119 26.67 -3.42 12.30
N LEU A 120 26.14 -4.65 12.18
CA LEU A 120 26.29 -5.52 11.03
C LEU A 120 24.96 -5.69 10.30
N THR A 121 25.04 -5.90 8.98
CA THR A 121 23.89 -6.21 8.13
C THR A 121 24.22 -7.40 7.23
N ALA A 122 23.42 -8.42 7.28
CA ALA A 122 23.49 -9.55 6.34
C ALA A 122 22.86 -9.13 5.00
N ILE A 123 23.66 -9.09 3.94
CA ILE A 123 23.22 -8.73 2.60
C ILE A 123 22.69 -9.96 1.88
N ILE A 124 21.44 -9.91 1.46
CA ILE A 124 20.74 -10.99 0.77
C ILE A 124 20.57 -10.63 -0.71
N ALA A 125 21.18 -11.41 -1.61
CA ALA A 125 21.01 -11.27 -3.05
C ALA A 125 20.64 -12.60 -3.73
N THR A 126 20.48 -13.67 -2.95
CA THR A 126 20.07 -15.01 -3.40
C THR A 126 18.90 -15.51 -2.57
N ASP A 127 18.20 -16.51 -3.07
CA ASP A 127 17.07 -17.12 -2.37
C ASP A 127 17.48 -17.57 -0.97
N THR A 128 16.59 -17.32 -0.01
CA THR A 128 16.84 -17.62 1.40
C THR A 128 15.65 -18.32 2.01
N ASP A 129 15.85 -19.49 2.57
CA ASP A 129 14.84 -20.30 3.24
C ASP A 129 15.18 -20.43 4.72
N TRP A 130 14.45 -19.69 5.55
CA TRP A 130 14.56 -19.74 7.01
C TRP A 130 13.65 -20.80 7.65
N GLY A 131 12.71 -21.37 6.87
CA GLY A 131 11.83 -22.43 7.34
C GLY A 131 11.19 -22.11 8.70
N THR A 132 11.45 -22.97 9.69
CA THR A 132 10.96 -22.85 11.07
C THR A 132 11.96 -22.26 12.06
N SER A 133 13.10 -21.77 11.59
CA SER A 133 14.13 -21.19 12.46
C SER A 133 13.64 -19.90 13.12
N ARG A 134 14.18 -19.67 14.32
CA ARG A 134 13.87 -18.50 15.14
C ARG A 134 15.05 -17.54 15.13
N PHE A 135 14.73 -16.24 15.17
CA PHE A 135 15.72 -15.16 15.21
C PHE A 135 15.34 -14.20 16.34
N VAL A 136 16.24 -14.05 17.30
CA VAL A 136 16.08 -13.14 18.44
C VAL A 136 16.94 -11.91 18.18
N ILE A 137 16.29 -10.76 17.98
CA ILE A 137 16.93 -9.45 17.81
C ILE A 137 16.83 -8.73 19.16
N ASP A 138 17.86 -8.84 19.96
CA ASP A 138 17.83 -8.26 21.32
C ASP A 138 18.40 -6.83 21.33
N ASP A 139 17.51 -5.86 21.43
CA ASP A 139 17.87 -4.45 21.52
C ASP A 139 17.79 -3.92 22.97
N SER A 140 17.48 -4.78 23.96
CA SER A 140 17.26 -4.37 25.35
C SER A 140 18.49 -3.79 26.04
N GLN A 141 19.68 -4.20 25.59
CA GLN A 141 20.98 -3.73 26.09
C GLN A 141 21.59 -2.60 25.24
N GLY A 142 20.81 -2.06 24.31
CA GLY A 142 21.28 -1.09 23.33
C GLY A 142 21.98 -1.75 22.14
N VAL A 143 22.19 -0.97 21.09
CA VAL A 143 22.85 -1.40 19.84
C VAL A 143 23.79 -0.32 19.33
N ASP A 144 24.82 -0.71 18.59
CA ASP A 144 25.82 0.23 18.08
C ASP A 144 25.26 1.20 17.04
N ASN A 145 24.29 0.73 16.24
CA ASN A 145 23.55 1.60 15.30
C ASN A 145 22.08 1.14 15.15
N HIS A 146 21.18 1.81 15.83
CA HIS A 146 19.75 1.49 15.80
C HIS A 146 19.07 1.77 14.43
N LYS A 147 19.69 2.52 13.53
CA LYS A 147 19.18 2.81 12.18
C LYS A 147 19.59 1.78 11.14
N GLN A 148 20.40 0.80 11.53
CA GLN A 148 20.89 -0.22 10.61
C GLN A 148 19.96 -1.45 10.61
N PRO A 149 19.55 -1.95 9.40
CA PRO A 149 18.81 -3.19 9.30
C PRO A 149 19.70 -4.38 9.68
N VAL A 150 19.10 -5.45 10.20
CA VAL A 150 19.82 -6.72 10.43
C VAL A 150 19.96 -7.53 9.14
N PHE A 151 18.97 -7.44 8.24
CA PHE A 151 19.03 -8.00 6.89
C PHE A 151 18.73 -6.93 5.86
N GLU A 152 19.44 -6.94 4.74
CA GLU A 152 19.13 -6.09 3.61
C GLU A 152 19.11 -6.89 2.31
N VAL A 153 17.94 -6.95 1.68
CA VAL A 153 17.74 -7.58 0.36
C VAL A 153 18.04 -6.54 -0.69
N ARG A 154 19.13 -6.72 -1.45
CA ARG A 154 19.55 -5.77 -2.48
C ARG A 154 19.90 -6.44 -3.80
N SER A 155 19.77 -5.69 -4.88
CA SER A 155 20.30 -6.05 -6.17
C SER A 155 21.82 -5.90 -6.20
N LEU A 156 22.49 -6.76 -6.95
CA LEU A 156 23.92 -6.62 -7.28
C LEU A 156 24.13 -5.86 -8.60
N LEU A 157 23.05 -5.52 -9.30
CA LEU A 157 23.09 -4.72 -10.53
C LEU A 157 23.41 -3.26 -10.19
N LYS A 158 24.24 -2.64 -11.03
CA LYS A 158 24.63 -1.24 -10.86
C LYS A 158 23.57 -0.32 -11.47
N PRO A 159 23.30 0.85 -10.88
CA PRO A 159 22.50 1.89 -11.51
C PRO A 159 23.02 2.24 -12.91
N VAL A 160 22.10 2.60 -13.80
CA VAL A 160 22.42 3.00 -15.18
C VAL A 160 22.19 4.50 -15.36
N PRO A 161 23.01 5.18 -16.16
CA PRO A 161 22.80 6.58 -16.46
C PRO A 161 21.56 6.75 -17.35
N LEU A 162 20.66 7.64 -16.92
CA LEU A 162 19.54 8.13 -17.75
C LEU A 162 19.52 9.66 -17.65
N LYS A 163 19.06 10.30 -18.73
CA LYS A 163 18.82 11.73 -18.77
C LYS A 163 17.34 11.99 -19.03
N ILE A 164 16.69 12.67 -18.11
CA ILE A 164 15.30 13.16 -18.22
C ILE A 164 15.32 14.58 -17.67
N ASP A 165 15.03 15.56 -18.51
CA ASP A 165 15.08 16.96 -18.09
C ASP A 165 13.71 17.45 -17.59
N ARG A 166 12.62 16.95 -18.20
CA ARG A 166 11.23 17.31 -17.90
C ARG A 166 10.30 16.11 -18.00
N LEU A 167 9.17 16.17 -17.29
CA LEU A 167 8.10 15.18 -17.41
C LEU A 167 6.75 15.89 -17.34
N SER A 168 5.76 15.36 -18.03
CA SER A 168 4.39 15.86 -17.99
C SER A 168 3.48 14.87 -17.28
N ARG A 169 2.58 15.39 -16.47
CA ARG A 169 1.55 14.58 -15.83
C ARG A 169 0.73 13.81 -16.85
N GLY A 170 0.50 12.55 -16.60
CA GLY A 170 -0.23 11.66 -17.51
C GLY A 170 0.64 11.03 -18.59
N GLN A 171 1.91 11.37 -18.70
CA GLN A 171 2.84 10.78 -19.64
C GLN A 171 3.03 9.28 -19.35
N THR A 172 2.91 8.44 -20.38
CA THR A 172 2.99 6.98 -20.31
C THR A 172 4.15 6.40 -21.13
N HIS A 173 4.92 7.25 -21.79
CA HIS A 173 6.02 6.86 -22.65
C HIS A 173 7.15 7.89 -22.63
N LEU A 174 8.38 7.41 -22.70
CA LEU A 174 9.59 8.22 -22.90
C LEU A 174 10.31 7.71 -24.15
N ASP A 175 10.93 8.62 -24.90
CA ASP A 175 11.80 8.24 -26.03
C ASP A 175 13.20 7.82 -25.50
N LEU A 176 13.18 6.77 -24.67
CA LEU A 176 14.36 6.16 -24.06
C LEU A 176 14.25 4.65 -24.21
N ARG A 177 15.37 4.01 -24.46
CA ARG A 177 15.46 2.54 -24.63
C ARG A 177 16.55 1.98 -23.73
N PRO A 178 16.27 1.78 -22.41
CA PRO A 178 17.23 1.18 -21.52
C PRO A 178 17.47 -0.29 -21.89
N ALA A 179 18.68 -0.82 -21.61
CA ALA A 179 19.02 -2.21 -21.88
C ALA A 179 18.17 -3.22 -21.09
N SER A 180 17.61 -2.81 -19.96
CA SER A 180 16.69 -3.60 -19.12
C SER A 180 15.57 -2.70 -18.59
N ASP A 181 14.47 -3.30 -18.14
CA ASP A 181 13.47 -2.56 -17.37
C ASP A 181 14.14 -1.95 -16.14
N CYS A 182 13.84 -0.68 -15.86
CA CYS A 182 14.45 0.07 -14.77
C CYS A 182 13.41 0.65 -13.83
N LEU A 183 13.67 0.57 -12.53
CA LEU A 183 13.01 1.42 -11.56
C LEU A 183 13.66 2.80 -11.63
N VAL A 184 12.88 3.81 -11.99
CA VAL A 184 13.36 5.20 -12.14
C VAL A 184 12.78 6.05 -11.03
N LEU A 185 13.64 6.72 -10.29
CA LEU A 185 13.33 7.75 -9.32
C LEU A 185 13.63 9.12 -9.94
N VAL A 186 12.68 10.04 -9.89
CA VAL A 186 12.85 11.44 -10.27
C VAL A 186 12.53 12.39 -9.11
N GLU A 187 13.27 13.49 -9.02
CA GLU A 187 13.08 14.50 -7.99
C GLU A 187 13.22 15.91 -8.58
N ASN A 188 12.36 16.82 -8.16
CA ASN A 188 12.53 18.25 -8.31
C ASN A 188 12.71 18.88 -6.91
N LYS A 189 13.95 19.21 -6.54
CA LYS A 189 14.28 19.79 -5.23
C LYS A 189 13.74 21.21 -5.05
N ASN A 190 13.47 21.90 -6.15
CA ASN A 190 13.00 23.28 -6.14
C ASN A 190 11.52 23.39 -5.77
N ARG A 191 10.77 22.29 -5.86
CA ARG A 191 9.36 22.24 -5.53
C ARG A 191 9.10 21.39 -4.30
N LYS A 192 8.27 21.89 -3.36
CA LYS A 192 7.86 21.17 -2.16
C LYS A 192 6.40 20.73 -2.27
N ILE A 193 6.15 19.51 -1.85
CA ILE A 193 4.81 18.89 -1.76
C ILE A 193 4.67 18.20 -0.40
N PHE A 194 3.45 17.76 -0.06
CA PHE A 194 3.14 17.19 1.23
C PHE A 194 3.61 18.08 2.40
N ILE A 195 3.34 19.38 2.29
CA ILE A 195 3.57 20.35 3.34
C ILE A 195 2.52 20.11 4.43
N ARG A 196 2.95 19.70 5.61
CA ARG A 196 2.05 19.21 6.65
C ARG A 196 1.47 20.33 7.51
N ARG A 197 0.17 20.29 7.78
CA ARG A 197 -0.46 21.26 8.65
C ARG A 197 -0.17 20.99 10.12
N GLY A 198 0.32 22.02 10.83
CA GLY A 198 0.28 22.11 12.28
C GLY A 198 1.13 21.14 13.09
N LEU A 199 1.95 20.31 12.45
CA LEU A 199 2.94 19.43 13.06
C LEU A 199 4.30 19.73 12.43
N ASN A 200 5.37 19.14 12.98
CA ASN A 200 6.69 19.22 12.35
C ASN A 200 6.56 18.93 10.83
N GLN A 201 7.40 19.50 9.99
CA GLN A 201 7.40 19.33 8.53
C GLN A 201 6.57 20.35 7.75
N ASN A 202 6.49 21.57 8.24
CA ASN A 202 5.95 22.67 7.45
C ASN A 202 6.79 22.99 6.20
N LEU A 203 8.00 22.39 6.07
CA LEU A 203 8.85 22.53 4.89
C LEU A 203 8.48 21.59 3.75
N GLY A 204 7.61 20.61 4.00
CA GLY A 204 7.22 19.60 3.03
C GLY A 204 8.39 18.69 2.60
N THR A 205 8.14 17.89 1.59
CA THR A 205 9.10 17.00 0.95
C THR A 205 9.36 17.49 -0.47
N SER A 206 10.59 17.33 -0.99
CA SER A 206 10.84 17.62 -2.40
C SER A 206 9.88 16.81 -3.28
N GLN A 207 9.41 17.42 -4.36
CA GLN A 207 8.57 16.75 -5.33
C GLN A 207 9.34 15.55 -5.90
N GLN A 208 8.79 14.34 -5.75
CA GLN A 208 9.42 13.13 -6.22
C GLN A 208 8.37 12.08 -6.56
N GLU A 209 8.73 11.18 -7.45
CA GLU A 209 7.98 9.97 -7.73
C GLU A 209 8.87 8.86 -8.26
N VAL A 210 8.30 7.66 -8.33
CA VAL A 210 8.95 6.46 -8.82
C VAL A 210 8.07 5.78 -9.85
N PHE A 211 8.70 5.23 -10.91
CA PHE A 211 8.01 4.47 -11.95
C PHE A 211 8.92 3.41 -12.57
N ILE A 212 8.34 2.43 -13.26
CA ILE A 212 9.10 1.47 -14.06
C ILE A 212 9.16 2.00 -15.48
N LEU A 213 10.37 2.23 -15.99
CA LEU A 213 10.65 2.47 -17.41
C LEU A 213 11.04 1.14 -18.04
N ARG A 214 10.24 0.70 -19.02
CA ARG A 214 10.48 -0.54 -19.76
C ARG A 214 11.47 -0.34 -20.89
N LYS A 215 12.02 -1.44 -21.40
CA LYS A 215 12.95 -1.44 -22.55
C LYS A 215 12.39 -0.73 -23.78
N ASP A 216 11.07 -0.78 -23.99
CA ASP A 216 10.38 -0.15 -25.11
C ASP A 216 10.08 1.34 -24.89
N GLY A 217 10.47 1.91 -23.75
CA GLY A 217 10.18 3.28 -23.37
C GLY A 217 8.84 3.49 -22.69
N SER A 218 8.00 2.46 -22.58
CA SER A 218 6.74 2.57 -21.86
C SER A 218 6.95 2.70 -20.35
N ILE A 219 6.05 3.45 -19.70
CA ILE A 219 6.05 3.66 -18.25
C ILE A 219 4.93 2.83 -17.64
N THR A 220 5.21 2.07 -16.60
CA THR A 220 4.17 1.39 -15.82
C THR A 220 3.37 2.41 -15.01
N GLY A 221 2.08 2.54 -15.36
CA GLY A 221 1.22 3.61 -14.92
C GLY A 221 1.42 4.88 -15.77
N ALA A 222 1.32 6.04 -15.14
CA ALA A 222 1.57 7.34 -15.75
C ALA A 222 2.40 8.20 -14.80
N ILE A 223 3.01 9.26 -15.31
CA ILE A 223 3.66 10.28 -14.49
C ILE A 223 2.59 11.02 -13.67
N ASP A 224 2.82 11.19 -12.39
CA ASP A 224 1.84 11.75 -11.45
C ASP A 224 1.86 13.27 -11.39
N TRP A 225 3.01 13.88 -11.67
CA TRP A 225 3.25 15.31 -11.52
C TRP A 225 3.90 15.91 -12.76
N ASP A 226 3.68 17.22 -12.96
CA ASP A 226 4.47 17.97 -13.92
C ASP A 226 5.82 18.32 -13.31
N TYR A 227 6.91 17.96 -14.00
CA TYR A 227 8.28 18.34 -13.68
C TYR A 227 8.77 19.32 -14.74
N ASP A 228 8.76 20.59 -14.41
CA ASP A 228 9.38 21.65 -15.22
C ASP A 228 10.90 21.46 -15.31
N VAL A 229 11.48 20.90 -14.26
CA VAL A 229 12.88 20.46 -14.20
C VAL A 229 13.01 19.21 -13.35
N VAL A 230 13.79 18.25 -13.80
CA VAL A 230 14.24 17.08 -13.01
C VAL A 230 15.63 17.41 -12.48
N THR A 231 15.74 17.61 -11.16
CA THR A 231 17.02 17.97 -10.50
C THR A 231 17.83 16.77 -10.05
N ARG A 232 17.20 15.60 -9.93
CA ARG A 232 17.83 14.33 -9.63
C ARG A 232 17.09 13.21 -10.33
N ILE A 233 17.87 12.31 -10.91
CA ILE A 233 17.38 11.06 -11.48
C ILE A 233 18.26 9.91 -10.98
N GLU A 234 17.62 8.77 -10.72
CA GLU A 234 18.30 7.51 -10.43
C GLU A 234 17.55 6.39 -11.12
N ALA A 235 18.25 5.58 -11.92
CA ALA A 235 17.67 4.43 -12.61
C ALA A 235 18.38 3.16 -12.19
N ARG A 236 17.62 2.23 -11.64
CA ARG A 236 18.10 0.92 -11.16
C ARG A 236 17.52 -0.16 -12.04
N PRO A 237 18.38 -0.98 -12.69
CA PRO A 237 17.89 -2.15 -13.41
C PRO A 237 17.09 -3.07 -12.51
N ILE A 238 15.99 -3.60 -13.04
CA ILE A 238 15.16 -4.58 -12.34
C ILE A 238 15.75 -5.97 -12.61
N ASP A 239 16.07 -6.70 -11.54
CA ASP A 239 16.58 -8.06 -11.66
C ASP A 239 15.60 -8.95 -12.41
N PRO A 240 16.02 -9.68 -13.47
CA PRO A 240 15.10 -10.48 -14.27
C PRO A 240 14.59 -11.72 -13.52
N LYS A 241 15.39 -12.28 -12.60
CA LYS A 241 15.00 -13.42 -11.79
C LYS A 241 14.37 -12.95 -10.48
N PRO A 242 13.19 -13.45 -10.11
CA PRO A 242 12.63 -13.23 -8.78
C PRO A 242 13.57 -13.77 -7.69
N LEU A 243 13.55 -13.12 -6.52
CA LEU A 243 14.20 -13.59 -5.30
C LEU A 243 13.11 -13.93 -4.28
N VAL A 244 13.28 -15.05 -3.57
CA VAL A 244 12.32 -15.50 -2.56
C VAL A 244 12.98 -15.56 -1.19
N LEU A 245 12.36 -14.89 -0.22
CA LEU A 245 12.60 -15.10 1.21
C LEU A 245 11.45 -15.94 1.77
N ARG A 246 11.77 -17.06 2.43
CA ARG A 246 10.74 -17.96 2.93
C ARG A 246 10.91 -18.25 4.42
N GLY A 247 9.78 -18.22 5.16
CA GLY A 247 9.72 -18.64 6.55
C GLY A 247 10.47 -17.72 7.50
N GLY A 248 10.80 -18.25 8.69
CA GLY A 248 11.47 -17.55 9.77
C GLY A 248 10.52 -16.92 10.76
N ILE A 249 10.85 -17.07 12.04
CA ILE A 249 10.13 -16.48 13.19
C ILE A 249 11.07 -15.50 13.85
N PHE A 250 10.76 -14.22 13.77
CA PHE A 250 11.59 -13.13 14.27
C PHE A 250 10.96 -12.51 15.51
N THR A 251 11.78 -12.28 16.53
CA THR A 251 11.35 -11.61 17.76
C THR A 251 12.31 -10.47 18.07
N ASN A 252 11.80 -9.22 18.03
CA ASN A 252 12.53 -8.09 18.58
C ASN A 252 12.24 -7.98 20.07
N ILE A 253 13.28 -8.02 20.91
CA ILE A 253 13.20 -7.60 22.30
C ILE A 253 13.45 -6.10 22.32
N ALA A 254 12.43 -5.33 22.70
CA ALA A 254 12.42 -3.88 22.55
C ALA A 254 13.54 -3.18 23.31
N ASN A 255 14.08 -2.13 22.72
CA ASN A 255 15.05 -1.24 23.33
C ASN A 255 14.50 -0.59 24.61
N ARG A 256 15.40 -0.06 25.46
CA ARG A 256 15.10 0.56 26.75
C ARG A 256 15.29 2.07 26.76
N ILE A 257 15.28 2.71 25.60
CA ILE A 257 15.44 4.16 25.48
C ILE A 257 14.30 4.86 26.25
N LEU A 258 14.64 5.91 26.97
CA LEU A 258 13.64 6.80 27.54
C LEU A 258 12.93 7.54 26.43
N GLN A 259 11.62 7.44 26.33
CA GLN A 259 10.78 8.00 25.26
C GLN A 259 10.97 9.52 25.06
N GLU A 260 11.37 10.22 26.12
CA GLU A 260 11.59 11.67 26.09
C GLU A 260 12.87 12.09 25.38
N LYS A 261 13.83 11.17 25.19
CA LYS A 261 15.18 11.48 24.68
C LYS A 261 15.36 11.23 23.20
N ASP A 262 14.60 10.33 22.59
CA ASP A 262 14.72 10.03 21.16
C ASP A 262 13.35 9.77 20.53
N SER A 263 13.07 10.48 19.46
CA SER A 263 11.86 10.34 18.64
C SER A 263 12.10 9.62 17.32
N SER A 264 13.27 8.99 17.14
CA SER A 264 13.59 8.30 15.90
C SER A 264 13.11 6.86 15.90
N TYR A 265 12.69 6.39 14.72
CA TYR A 265 12.36 4.98 14.54
C TYR A 265 13.62 4.14 14.46
N TRP A 266 13.60 3.01 15.16
CA TRP A 266 14.62 1.98 15.06
C TRP A 266 14.38 1.12 13.82
N ALA A 267 15.43 0.77 13.10
CA ALA A 267 15.34 -0.14 11.99
C ALA A 267 15.36 -1.59 12.46
N ARG A 268 16.51 -2.18 12.78
CA ARG A 268 16.67 -3.57 13.27
C ARG A 268 15.71 -4.56 12.61
N ASN A 269 15.60 -4.52 11.29
CA ASN A 269 14.54 -5.07 10.46
C ASN A 269 15.09 -5.79 9.23
N ILE A 270 14.20 -6.25 8.37
CA ILE A 270 14.51 -6.71 7.01
C ILE A 270 14.20 -5.58 6.04
N ARG A 271 15.23 -4.94 5.51
CA ARG A 271 15.10 -3.90 4.50
C ARG A 271 15.14 -4.51 3.11
N ILE A 272 14.18 -4.16 2.25
CA ILE A 272 14.06 -4.70 0.89
C ILE A 272 14.25 -3.55 -0.10
N CYS A 273 15.39 -3.59 -0.79
CA CYS A 273 15.77 -2.61 -1.82
C CYS A 273 15.94 -3.27 -3.21
N ARG A 274 15.59 -4.54 -3.36
CA ARG A 274 15.65 -5.30 -4.60
C ARG A 274 14.27 -5.46 -5.19
N SER A 275 14.12 -5.10 -6.45
CA SER A 275 12.90 -5.38 -7.21
C SER A 275 12.72 -6.88 -7.49
N ASN A 276 11.51 -7.29 -7.88
CA ASN A 276 11.14 -8.68 -8.11
C ASN A 276 11.45 -9.58 -6.89
N THR A 277 10.99 -9.18 -5.71
CA THR A 277 11.22 -9.93 -4.46
C THR A 277 9.88 -10.40 -3.88
N THR A 278 9.85 -11.68 -3.50
CA THR A 278 8.74 -12.29 -2.77
C THR A 278 9.17 -12.62 -1.35
N VAL A 279 8.35 -12.21 -0.38
CA VAL A 279 8.49 -12.60 1.03
C VAL A 279 7.31 -13.48 1.38
N ASP A 280 7.57 -14.69 1.84
CA ASP A 280 6.55 -15.72 2.06
C ASP A 280 6.66 -16.34 3.44
N GLY A 281 5.63 -16.17 4.27
CA GLY A 281 5.49 -16.88 5.54
C GLY A 281 6.37 -16.38 6.68
N ILE A 282 6.86 -15.14 6.65
CA ILE A 282 7.58 -14.55 7.78
C ILE A 282 6.60 -14.26 8.92
N THR A 283 7.03 -14.63 10.15
CA THR A 283 6.36 -14.25 11.39
C THR A 283 7.25 -13.30 12.19
N HIS A 284 6.69 -12.20 12.70
CA HIS A 284 7.41 -11.22 13.50
C HIS A 284 6.62 -10.78 14.73
N HIS A 285 7.31 -10.71 15.85
CA HIS A 285 6.77 -10.22 17.12
C HIS A 285 7.71 -9.18 17.73
N VAL A 286 7.13 -8.25 18.49
CA VAL A 286 7.88 -7.35 19.37
C VAL A 286 7.51 -7.66 20.82
N THR A 287 8.50 -7.87 21.66
CA THR A 287 8.33 -8.15 23.09
C THR A 287 9.05 -7.12 23.94
N GLY A 288 8.67 -7.05 25.22
CA GLY A 288 9.35 -6.17 26.18
C GLY A 288 9.07 -4.68 25.98
N GLU A 289 8.13 -4.29 25.13
CA GLU A 289 7.61 -2.93 25.06
C GLU A 289 6.84 -2.60 26.35
N LYS A 290 7.28 -1.57 27.05
CA LYS A 290 6.68 -1.07 28.30
C LYS A 290 6.65 0.46 28.27
N ASP A 291 6.83 1.09 29.42
CA ASP A 291 6.88 2.56 29.54
C ASP A 291 8.15 3.18 28.95
N SER A 292 9.21 2.40 28.77
CA SER A 292 10.42 2.76 28.04
C SER A 292 10.43 2.10 26.66
N GLY A 293 11.28 2.57 25.79
CA GLY A 293 11.49 2.06 24.44
C GLY A 293 11.18 3.10 23.36
N GLY A 294 11.93 3.06 22.27
CA GLY A 294 11.67 3.81 21.04
C GLY A 294 10.91 2.94 20.02
N PRO A 295 10.14 3.54 19.12
CA PRO A 295 9.34 2.82 18.14
C PRO A 295 10.19 2.16 17.05
N TYR A 296 9.67 1.10 16.45
CA TYR A 296 10.27 0.43 15.30
C TYR A 296 9.54 0.83 14.01
N GLY A 297 10.31 1.10 12.95
CA GLY A 297 9.79 1.52 11.66
C GLY A 297 9.78 0.38 10.66
N GLY A 298 8.69 -0.37 10.58
CA GLY A 298 8.48 -1.44 9.61
C GLY A 298 9.47 -2.61 9.73
N PHE A 299 9.03 -3.75 10.26
CA PHE A 299 9.89 -4.94 10.26
C PHE A 299 10.21 -5.39 8.83
N LEU A 300 9.20 -5.39 7.95
CA LEU A 300 9.43 -5.45 6.50
C LEU A 300 9.43 -4.02 5.96
N ASN A 301 10.63 -3.52 5.65
CA ASN A 301 10.87 -2.15 5.19
C ASN A 301 11.23 -2.15 3.70
N LEU A 302 10.27 -1.75 2.88
CA LEU A 302 10.40 -1.68 1.42
C LEU A 302 10.89 -0.29 1.03
N HIS A 303 12.00 -0.22 0.30
CA HIS A 303 12.60 1.07 -0.04
C HIS A 303 13.15 1.09 -1.46
N GLN A 304 12.58 1.93 -2.33
CA GLN A 304 13.02 2.11 -3.72
C GLN A 304 13.14 0.77 -4.46
N CYS A 305 12.03 0.06 -4.56
CA CYS A 305 11.93 -1.24 -5.24
C CYS A 305 10.61 -1.39 -5.97
N ALA A 306 10.52 -2.39 -6.84
CA ALA A 306 9.33 -2.65 -7.64
C ALA A 306 8.97 -4.14 -7.66
N ASN A 307 7.68 -4.44 -7.93
CA ASN A 307 7.16 -5.78 -8.06
C ASN A 307 7.43 -6.63 -6.80
N ILE A 308 6.92 -6.17 -5.67
CA ILE A 308 7.09 -6.81 -4.37
C ILE A 308 5.81 -7.58 -4.02
N ILE A 309 6.01 -8.83 -3.60
CA ILE A 309 4.93 -9.68 -3.08
C ILE A 309 5.25 -10.03 -1.62
N LEU A 310 4.35 -9.63 -0.72
CA LEU A 310 4.34 -10.08 0.67
C LEU A 310 3.16 -11.03 0.82
N ARG A 311 3.41 -12.28 1.17
CA ARG A 311 2.33 -13.25 1.32
C ARG A 311 2.49 -14.13 2.55
N ASN A 312 1.36 -14.57 3.12
CA ASN A 312 1.31 -15.45 4.28
C ASN A 312 2.10 -14.92 5.49
N CYS A 313 2.40 -13.63 5.54
CA CYS A 313 3.18 -13.04 6.63
C CYS A 313 2.27 -12.71 7.83
N ARG A 314 2.82 -12.92 9.04
CA ARG A 314 2.16 -12.57 10.29
C ARG A 314 3.06 -11.58 11.02
N ILE A 315 2.66 -10.33 11.12
CA ILE A 315 3.47 -9.27 11.70
C ILE A 315 2.62 -8.47 12.67
N ASP A 316 3.07 -8.44 13.93
CA ASP A 316 2.45 -7.64 14.97
C ASP A 316 3.11 -6.27 15.06
N ASP A 317 2.32 -5.29 15.39
CA ASP A 317 2.76 -3.96 15.72
C ASP A 317 1.96 -3.41 16.92
N ARG A 318 2.52 -2.44 17.60
CA ARG A 318 1.89 -1.83 18.78
C ARG A 318 2.02 -0.31 18.75
N LYS A 319 1.02 0.32 19.32
CA LYS A 319 1.11 1.70 19.73
C LYS A 319 1.70 1.74 21.13
N VAL A 320 2.80 2.45 21.32
CA VAL A 320 3.53 2.35 22.59
C VAL A 320 3.72 3.69 23.29
N TYR A 321 3.67 4.81 22.59
CA TYR A 321 4.43 5.97 23.02
C TYR A 321 3.58 7.19 23.24
N LYS A 322 3.86 7.88 24.37
CA LYS A 322 3.06 9.02 24.83
C LYS A 322 3.62 10.38 24.40
N LYS A 323 4.91 10.50 24.15
CA LYS A 323 5.57 11.81 23.94
C LYS A 323 6.71 11.68 22.96
N ILE A 324 6.40 11.73 21.68
CA ILE A 324 7.44 11.54 20.71
C ILE A 324 7.25 12.47 19.52
N GLY A 325 8.36 12.81 18.89
CA GLY A 325 8.40 13.55 17.66
C GLY A 325 8.78 15.01 17.84
N ASN A 326 9.26 15.57 16.75
CA ASN A 326 9.74 16.95 16.65
C ASN A 326 8.60 17.96 16.42
N ALA A 327 7.37 17.62 16.86
CA ALA A 327 6.19 18.45 16.60
C ALA A 327 6.03 19.62 17.58
N GLY A 328 6.96 19.78 18.52
CA GLY A 328 6.85 20.80 19.60
C GLY A 328 5.74 20.51 20.61
N LYS A 329 5.04 19.36 20.49
CA LYS A 329 4.00 18.87 21.40
C LYS A 329 3.97 17.36 21.41
N PRO A 330 3.42 16.74 22.48
CA PRO A 330 3.27 15.30 22.54
C PRO A 330 2.42 14.77 21.38
N VAL A 331 2.96 13.82 20.63
CA VAL A 331 2.24 13.07 19.59
C VAL A 331 2.42 11.58 19.84
N ALA A 332 1.38 10.81 19.60
CA ALA A 332 1.50 9.36 19.67
C ALA A 332 2.28 8.84 18.45
N MET A 333 3.28 8.01 18.71
CA MET A 333 3.96 7.20 17.70
C MET A 333 3.78 5.74 18.04
N GLY A 334 3.83 4.86 17.07
CA GLY A 334 3.72 3.43 17.27
C GLY A 334 4.72 2.67 16.42
N THR A 335 4.97 1.43 16.78
CA THR A 335 5.75 0.49 15.99
C THR A 335 4.96 0.11 14.74
N TYR A 336 5.56 0.21 13.57
CA TYR A 336 5.00 -0.24 12.30
C TYR A 336 5.43 -1.68 12.01
N GLY A 337 4.50 -2.50 11.51
CA GLY A 337 4.83 -3.83 10.99
C GLY A 337 5.45 -3.77 9.61
N TYR A 338 4.83 -3.00 8.72
CA TYR A 338 5.28 -2.79 7.34
C TYR A 338 5.53 -1.30 7.08
N GLN A 339 6.53 -1.02 6.26
CA GLN A 339 6.78 0.32 5.75
C GLN A 339 7.17 0.27 4.28
N ALA A 340 6.67 1.18 3.46
CA ALA A 340 7.01 1.26 2.04
C ALA A 340 7.27 2.71 1.64
N HIS A 341 8.39 2.92 0.93
CA HIS A 341 8.79 4.23 0.46
C HIS A 341 9.35 4.14 -0.97
N LEU A 342 8.74 4.86 -1.91
CA LEU A 342 9.10 4.85 -3.33
C LEU A 342 9.03 3.43 -3.92
N VAL A 343 7.84 2.81 -3.83
CA VAL A 343 7.60 1.44 -4.28
C VAL A 343 6.59 1.41 -5.41
N VAL A 344 6.87 0.65 -6.46
CA VAL A 344 5.94 0.39 -7.57
C VAL A 344 5.48 -1.06 -7.51
N ASN A 345 4.17 -1.29 -7.62
CA ASN A 345 3.55 -2.62 -7.59
C ASN A 345 3.84 -3.39 -6.29
N LEU A 346 3.22 -3.00 -5.20
CA LEU A 346 3.19 -3.79 -3.96
C LEU A 346 1.91 -4.62 -3.90
N GLN A 347 2.07 -5.92 -3.69
CA GLN A 347 0.98 -6.83 -3.37
C GLN A 347 1.18 -7.42 -1.98
N MET A 348 0.18 -7.27 -1.12
CA MET A 348 0.07 -7.99 0.14
C MET A 348 -1.06 -9.01 0.01
N SER A 349 -0.79 -10.29 0.26
CA SER A 349 -1.81 -11.34 0.20
C SER A 349 -1.72 -12.29 1.37
N LYS A 350 -2.89 -12.61 1.96
CA LYS A 350 -3.00 -13.51 3.12
C LYS A 350 -2.11 -13.12 4.31
N CYS A 351 -1.79 -11.82 4.42
CA CYS A 351 -1.05 -11.27 5.55
C CYS A 351 -1.99 -11.02 6.72
N ARG A 352 -1.52 -11.29 7.94
CA ARG A 352 -2.35 -11.23 9.13
C ARG A 352 -1.66 -10.46 10.26
N MET A 353 -2.48 -9.69 10.98
CA MET A 353 -2.19 -9.14 12.29
C MET A 353 -3.15 -9.75 13.30
N GLU A 354 -2.71 -9.90 14.53
CA GLU A 354 -3.57 -10.31 15.64
C GLU A 354 -4.25 -9.10 16.28
N ASN A 355 -5.36 -9.36 16.99
CA ASN A 355 -6.04 -8.35 17.82
C ASN A 355 -6.35 -7.04 17.09
N ILE A 356 -6.84 -7.14 15.85
CA ILE A 356 -7.10 -5.98 14.99
C ILE A 356 -8.09 -4.95 15.55
N HIS A 357 -8.77 -5.27 16.65
CA HIS A 357 -9.68 -4.37 17.39
C HIS A 357 -9.01 -3.73 18.61
N ASP A 358 -7.80 -4.10 18.95
CA ASP A 358 -7.05 -3.56 20.08
C ASP A 358 -6.53 -2.15 19.76
N GLY A 359 -7.06 -1.15 20.45
CA GLY A 359 -6.67 0.25 20.28
C GLY A 359 -5.19 0.55 20.61
N SER A 360 -4.45 -0.39 21.21
CA SER A 360 -3.00 -0.28 21.41
C SER A 360 -2.20 -0.60 20.14
N ARG A 361 -2.82 -1.21 19.13
CA ARG A 361 -2.19 -1.52 17.83
C ARG A 361 -2.14 -0.27 16.96
N TRP A 362 -0.97 0.04 16.42
CA TRP A 362 -0.81 1.28 15.66
C TRP A 362 -1.21 1.13 14.19
N GLY A 363 -0.61 0.24 13.48
CA GLY A 363 -0.97 0.07 12.07
C GLY A 363 0.11 -0.59 11.22
N VAL A 364 -0.29 -0.85 10.00
CA VAL A 364 0.42 -1.70 9.07
C VAL A 364 1.49 -0.96 8.30
N THR A 365 1.10 0.02 7.54
CA THR A 365 2.03 0.61 6.59
C THR A 365 2.06 2.10 6.72
N ALA A 366 3.25 2.66 6.84
CA ALA A 366 3.49 4.04 6.47
C ALA A 366 3.94 4.04 5.00
N THR A 367 3.01 4.21 4.07
CA THR A 367 3.33 4.24 2.65
C THR A 367 3.59 5.65 2.16
N ASN A 368 4.70 5.84 1.46
CA ASN A 368 5.07 7.12 0.90
C ASN A 368 5.46 6.97 -0.56
N PHE A 369 4.91 7.82 -1.43
CA PHE A 369 5.24 7.87 -2.86
C PHE A 369 5.14 6.51 -3.55
N MET A 370 4.02 5.84 -3.33
CA MET A 370 3.76 4.53 -3.94
C MET A 370 3.00 4.65 -5.24
N LYS A 371 3.20 3.63 -6.10
CA LYS A 371 2.40 3.45 -7.31
C LYS A 371 1.92 2.01 -7.40
N ASN A 372 0.61 1.80 -7.46
CA ASN A 372 -0.09 0.52 -7.42
C ASN A 372 0.11 -0.26 -6.12
N PHE A 373 -0.94 -0.36 -5.34
CA PHE A 373 -0.95 -1.07 -4.07
C PHE A 373 -2.17 -2.00 -3.99
N LEU A 374 -1.93 -3.29 -3.81
CA LEU A 374 -2.96 -4.32 -3.62
C LEU A 374 -2.85 -4.94 -2.23
N VAL A 375 -3.97 -4.96 -1.50
CA VAL A 375 -4.17 -5.70 -0.24
C VAL A 375 -5.27 -6.71 -0.48
N GLU A 376 -4.96 -8.00 -0.37
CA GLU A 376 -5.86 -9.09 -0.75
C GLU A 376 -5.87 -10.22 0.27
N ASP A 377 -7.06 -10.72 0.63
CA ASP A 377 -7.22 -11.82 1.60
C ASP A 377 -6.52 -11.57 2.95
N CYS A 378 -6.38 -10.30 3.35
CA CYS A 378 -5.63 -9.89 4.53
C CYS A 378 -6.53 -9.61 5.73
N VAL A 379 -5.95 -9.75 6.94
CA VAL A 379 -6.55 -9.31 8.21
C VAL A 379 -5.58 -8.35 8.88
N LEU A 380 -5.88 -7.06 8.89
CA LEU A 380 -4.96 -6.00 9.30
C LEU A 380 -5.66 -5.01 10.24
N SER A 381 -4.95 -4.44 11.20
CA SER A 381 -5.54 -3.41 12.09
C SER A 381 -5.74 -2.09 11.35
N ARG A 382 -4.87 -1.76 10.38
CA ARG A 382 -4.87 -0.51 9.64
C ARG A 382 -4.17 -0.64 8.29
N VAL A 383 -4.60 0.13 7.32
CA VAL A 383 -3.82 0.44 6.12
C VAL A 383 -3.65 1.95 6.04
N ASP A 384 -2.41 2.44 6.11
CA ASP A 384 -2.11 3.86 6.26
C ASP A 384 -1.23 4.39 5.12
N VAL A 385 -1.72 5.39 4.42
CA VAL A 385 -0.98 6.11 3.38
C VAL A 385 -0.62 7.50 3.91
N HIS A 386 0.67 7.79 4.00
CA HIS A 386 1.16 9.09 4.49
C HIS A 386 1.40 10.11 3.38
N GLN A 387 2.22 9.75 2.38
CA GLN A 387 2.62 10.69 1.32
C GLN A 387 2.33 10.11 -0.07
N GLY A 388 1.06 9.77 -0.28
CA GLY A 388 0.52 9.45 -1.58
C GLY A 388 0.67 8.00 -2.05
N VAL A 389 -0.45 7.52 -2.60
CA VAL A 389 -0.52 6.37 -3.51
C VAL A 389 -1.11 6.85 -4.81
N SER A 390 -0.58 6.40 -5.93
CA SER A 390 -1.10 6.67 -7.26
C SER A 390 -1.39 5.38 -8.05
N GLY A 391 -2.00 5.52 -9.22
CA GLY A 391 -2.42 4.39 -10.04
C GLY A 391 -3.64 3.69 -9.45
N VAL A 392 -3.47 2.43 -9.04
CA VAL A 392 -4.55 1.64 -8.41
C VAL A 392 -4.20 1.32 -6.97
N TYR A 393 -5.05 1.76 -6.05
CA TYR A 393 -5.02 1.35 -4.65
C TYR A 393 -6.24 0.46 -4.41
N MET A 394 -6.01 -0.82 -4.16
CA MET A 394 -7.07 -1.82 -4.04
C MET A 394 -6.97 -2.59 -2.73
N ILE A 395 -8.11 -2.70 -2.03
CA ILE A 395 -8.30 -3.58 -0.88
C ILE A 395 -9.45 -4.50 -1.21
N ARG A 396 -9.21 -5.81 -1.23
CA ARG A 396 -10.25 -6.79 -1.55
C ARG A 396 -10.20 -8.03 -0.68
N ARG A 397 -11.37 -8.63 -0.42
CA ARG A 397 -11.55 -9.85 0.40
C ARG A 397 -10.78 -9.78 1.72
N SER A 398 -10.77 -8.59 2.34
CA SER A 398 -9.94 -8.31 3.50
C SER A 398 -10.76 -7.80 4.69
N THR A 399 -10.23 -8.00 5.88
CA THR A 399 -10.78 -7.40 7.10
C THR A 399 -9.82 -6.33 7.61
N ILE A 400 -10.31 -5.09 7.73
CA ILE A 400 -9.55 -3.97 8.26
C ILE A 400 -10.12 -3.57 9.62
N GLY A 401 -9.27 -3.55 10.63
CA GLY A 401 -9.63 -3.36 12.02
C GLY A 401 -9.91 -1.90 12.42
N HIS A 402 -9.77 -1.63 13.72
CA HIS A 402 -10.21 -0.40 14.37
C HIS A 402 -9.58 0.89 13.83
N ALA A 403 -8.34 0.82 13.36
CA ALA A 403 -7.62 2.00 12.87
C ALA A 403 -7.89 2.32 11.38
N GLY A 404 -8.63 1.45 10.68
CA GLY A 404 -9.27 1.73 9.40
C GLY A 404 -8.33 1.93 8.22
N ILE A 405 -8.87 2.55 7.17
CA ILE A 405 -8.17 2.92 5.96
C ILE A 405 -7.88 4.42 5.98
N ASN A 406 -6.60 4.78 5.93
CA ASN A 406 -6.19 6.16 5.66
C ASN A 406 -5.67 6.25 4.23
N ALA A 407 -6.17 7.23 3.49
CA ALA A 407 -5.83 7.43 2.10
C ALA A 407 -5.46 8.88 1.81
N ILE A 408 -4.49 9.05 0.93
CA ILE A 408 -4.16 10.30 0.27
C ILE A 408 -3.45 9.96 -1.04
N GLY A 409 -3.72 10.70 -2.09
CA GLY A 409 -3.09 10.45 -3.37
C GLY A 409 -4.01 10.69 -4.55
N ARG A 410 -3.90 9.82 -5.56
CA ARG A 410 -4.61 9.97 -6.83
C ARG A 410 -4.86 8.64 -7.54
N GLY A 411 -5.69 8.69 -8.58
CA GLY A 411 -6.01 7.53 -9.39
C GLY A 411 -7.25 6.81 -8.88
N ARG A 412 -7.23 5.50 -8.83
CA ARG A 412 -8.40 4.70 -8.48
C ARG A 412 -8.22 3.99 -7.15
N LEU A 413 -9.06 4.34 -6.16
CA LEU A 413 -9.17 3.61 -4.90
C LEU A 413 -10.36 2.65 -4.99
N VAL A 414 -10.12 1.38 -4.71
CA VAL A 414 -11.15 0.33 -4.75
C VAL A 414 -11.15 -0.43 -3.43
N VAL A 415 -12.31 -0.55 -2.82
CA VAL A 415 -12.54 -1.45 -1.68
C VAL A 415 -13.67 -2.38 -2.07
N GLU A 416 -13.38 -3.69 -2.09
CA GLU A 416 -14.38 -4.67 -2.51
C GLU A 416 -14.37 -5.95 -1.65
N ASP A 417 -15.54 -6.59 -1.51
CA ASP A 417 -15.74 -7.85 -0.81
C ASP A 417 -15.07 -7.86 0.60
N SER A 418 -15.10 -6.72 1.32
CA SER A 418 -14.29 -6.51 2.52
C SER A 418 -15.13 -6.07 3.71
N THR A 419 -14.63 -6.40 4.93
CA THR A 419 -15.22 -5.96 6.20
C THR A 419 -14.33 -4.90 6.87
N LEU A 420 -14.93 -3.79 7.30
CA LEU A 420 -14.23 -2.62 7.78
C LEU A 420 -14.75 -2.23 9.17
N HIS A 421 -13.84 -1.97 10.11
CA HIS A 421 -14.17 -1.63 11.51
C HIS A 421 -13.72 -0.22 11.93
N GLY A 422 -13.15 0.55 11.02
CA GLY A 422 -12.68 1.91 11.30
C GLY A 422 -13.83 2.88 11.64
N ARG A 423 -13.50 3.93 12.39
CA ARG A 423 -14.44 5.03 12.70
C ARG A 423 -15.01 5.65 11.42
N ASN A 424 -14.16 5.88 10.45
CA ASN A 424 -14.54 6.22 9.09
C ASN A 424 -14.38 4.99 8.20
N LEU A 425 -15.20 4.87 7.17
CA LEU A 425 -15.00 3.85 6.15
C LEU A 425 -13.66 4.09 5.45
N ILE A 426 -13.41 5.35 5.05
CA ILE A 426 -12.13 5.84 4.54
C ILE A 426 -11.84 7.18 5.21
N SER A 427 -10.64 7.34 5.74
CA SER A 427 -10.16 8.61 6.27
C SER A 427 -9.19 9.23 5.24
N LEU A 428 -9.53 10.39 4.70
CA LEU A 428 -8.60 11.19 3.91
C LEU A 428 -7.77 12.06 4.86
N ARG A 429 -6.45 11.96 4.76
CA ARG A 429 -5.53 12.55 5.74
C ARG A 429 -5.64 14.06 5.83
N GLU A 430 -6.16 14.55 6.93
CA GLU A 430 -6.38 15.99 7.18
C GLU A 430 -5.08 16.78 7.24
N ASP A 431 -4.03 16.20 7.80
CA ASP A 431 -2.72 16.83 7.96
C ASP A 431 -1.97 17.07 6.65
N TYR A 432 -2.46 16.48 5.54
CA TYR A 432 -1.97 16.67 4.18
C TYR A 432 -3.08 17.13 3.21
N GLY A 433 -4.13 17.75 3.72
CA GLY A 433 -5.15 18.40 2.91
C GLY A 433 -6.29 17.52 2.42
N SER A 434 -6.48 16.35 3.02
CA SER A 434 -7.62 15.44 2.76
C SER A 434 -7.88 15.20 1.28
N THR A 435 -6.85 14.90 0.49
CA THR A 435 -6.98 14.88 -0.96
C THR A 435 -6.95 13.47 -1.55
N TRP A 436 -7.88 13.24 -2.50
CA TRP A 436 -7.85 12.11 -3.42
C TRP A 436 -8.20 12.62 -4.84
N ASP A 437 -7.17 12.74 -5.69
CA ASP A 437 -7.34 13.22 -7.06
C ASP A 437 -7.66 12.06 -8.01
N GLY A 438 -8.92 11.63 -8.00
CA GLY A 438 -9.40 10.49 -8.79
C GLY A 438 -10.76 9.97 -8.32
N ASP A 439 -10.99 8.68 -8.52
CA ASP A 439 -12.28 8.04 -8.25
C ASP A 439 -12.16 7.03 -7.09
N ILE A 440 -13.26 6.85 -6.35
CA ILE A 440 -13.40 5.80 -5.33
C ILE A 440 -14.53 4.85 -5.73
N LEU A 441 -14.27 3.53 -5.62
CA LEU A 441 -15.27 2.49 -5.74
C LEU A 441 -15.31 1.66 -4.46
N ILE A 442 -16.50 1.54 -3.86
CA ILE A 442 -16.81 0.64 -2.75
C ILE A 442 -17.81 -0.38 -3.26
N ARG A 443 -17.47 -1.67 -3.21
CA ARG A 443 -18.32 -2.72 -3.76
C ARG A 443 -18.44 -3.91 -2.82
N LYS A 444 -19.69 -4.36 -2.54
CA LYS A 444 -19.98 -5.54 -1.72
C LYS A 444 -19.23 -5.56 -0.38
N CYS A 445 -19.25 -4.44 0.32
CA CYS A 445 -18.55 -4.27 1.59
C CYS A 445 -19.50 -4.30 2.78
N ARG A 446 -18.95 -4.61 3.95
CA ARG A 446 -19.60 -4.43 5.25
C ARG A 446 -18.79 -3.46 6.09
N TRP A 447 -19.45 -2.44 6.63
CA TRP A 447 -18.83 -1.51 7.55
C TRP A 447 -19.49 -1.61 8.92
N ILE A 448 -18.68 -1.82 9.95
CA ILE A 448 -19.08 -1.96 11.34
C ILE A 448 -18.44 -0.81 12.11
N PRO A 449 -19.05 0.37 12.13
CA PRO A 449 -18.47 1.53 12.80
C PRO A 449 -18.47 1.33 14.33
N PRO A 450 -17.43 1.79 15.04
CA PRO A 450 -17.45 1.85 16.50
C PRO A 450 -18.41 2.93 16.97
N ASN A 451 -18.67 3.00 18.29
CA ASN A 451 -19.46 4.06 18.88
C ASN A 451 -18.93 5.45 18.47
N GLY A 452 -19.83 6.36 18.22
CA GLY A 452 -19.59 7.71 17.70
C GLY A 452 -20.45 7.98 16.45
N ASN A 453 -20.46 9.21 15.96
CA ASN A 453 -21.17 9.53 14.74
C ASN A 453 -20.40 8.96 13.52
N PRO A 454 -20.90 7.94 12.85
CA PRO A 454 -20.18 7.32 11.74
C PRO A 454 -20.18 8.23 10.51
N VAL A 455 -18.99 8.52 10.01
CA VAL A 455 -18.78 9.29 8.79
C VAL A 455 -18.07 8.41 7.77
N MET A 456 -18.64 8.28 6.57
CA MET A 456 -18.08 7.41 5.56
C MET A 456 -16.70 7.92 5.09
N PHE A 457 -16.62 9.19 4.70
CA PHE A 457 -15.40 9.84 4.27
C PHE A 457 -15.00 10.93 5.29
N GLY A 458 -14.06 10.58 6.17
CA GLY A 458 -13.50 11.55 7.11
C GLY A 458 -12.50 12.46 6.40
N MET A 459 -12.72 13.78 6.45
CA MET A 459 -11.89 14.77 5.78
C MET A 459 -12.03 16.16 6.39
N LYS A 460 -11.01 17.00 6.17
CA LYS A 460 -11.04 18.42 6.54
C LYS A 460 -10.03 19.22 5.72
N ASN A 461 -10.49 20.24 5.05
CA ASN A 461 -9.62 21.20 4.36
C ASN A 461 -10.33 22.55 4.24
N ASP A 462 -9.89 23.55 4.98
CA ASP A 462 -10.51 24.88 5.00
C ASP A 462 -9.95 25.83 3.93
N GLY A 463 -9.07 25.34 3.03
CA GLY A 463 -8.49 26.12 1.96
C GLY A 463 -7.52 27.23 2.40
N THR A 464 -7.02 27.18 3.64
CA THR A 464 -6.12 28.20 4.19
C THR A 464 -4.64 27.81 4.17
N HIS A 465 -4.34 26.54 3.99
CA HIS A 465 -2.97 26.03 4.03
C HIS A 465 -2.53 25.54 2.65
N ASP A 466 -1.32 25.95 2.23
CA ASP A 466 -0.68 25.41 1.04
C ASP A 466 -0.04 24.06 1.35
N PHE A 467 -0.56 23.01 0.77
CA PHE A 467 0.00 21.66 0.89
C PHE A 467 1.04 21.35 -0.20
N GLY A 468 1.31 22.31 -1.12
CA GLY A 468 2.20 22.16 -2.27
C GLY A 468 1.52 21.56 -3.50
N TYR A 469 0.20 21.34 -3.45
CA TYR A 469 -0.62 20.81 -4.55
C TYR A 469 -2.09 21.18 -4.39
N PRO A 470 -2.86 21.21 -5.49
CA PRO A 470 -4.32 21.36 -5.42
C PRO A 470 -4.96 20.20 -4.66
N CYS A 471 -5.78 20.51 -3.67
CA CYS A 471 -6.51 19.52 -2.89
C CYS A 471 -7.93 19.33 -3.42
N SER A 472 -8.41 18.08 -3.38
CA SER A 472 -9.75 17.74 -3.84
C SER A 472 -10.31 16.52 -3.12
N MET A 473 -11.64 16.52 -2.95
CA MET A 473 -12.38 15.29 -2.73
C MET A 473 -12.26 14.37 -3.96
N PRO A 474 -12.56 13.05 -3.82
CA PRO A 474 -12.69 12.17 -4.97
C PRO A 474 -13.68 12.73 -5.98
N ARG A 475 -13.31 12.74 -7.26
CA ARG A 475 -14.16 13.30 -8.31
C ARG A 475 -15.49 12.55 -8.45
N VAL A 476 -15.41 11.21 -8.51
CA VAL A 476 -16.57 10.33 -8.55
C VAL A 476 -16.43 9.29 -7.45
N ILE A 477 -17.50 9.13 -6.67
CA ILE A 477 -17.61 8.07 -5.68
C ILE A 477 -18.74 7.14 -6.11
N ARG A 478 -18.42 5.84 -6.21
CA ARG A 478 -19.39 4.79 -6.49
C ARG A 478 -19.48 3.82 -5.33
N ILE A 479 -20.71 3.57 -4.89
CA ILE A 479 -21.04 2.56 -3.89
C ILE A 479 -21.98 1.57 -4.55
N ASP A 480 -21.56 0.31 -4.60
CA ASP A 480 -22.30 -0.79 -5.23
C ASP A 480 -22.39 -1.97 -4.24
N GLY A 481 -23.36 -1.94 -3.36
CA GLY A 481 -23.53 -2.88 -2.26
C GLY A 481 -22.65 -2.53 -1.05
N LEU A 482 -23.23 -1.85 -0.07
CA LEU A 482 -22.60 -1.58 1.23
C LEU A 482 -23.63 -1.80 2.34
N VAL A 483 -23.31 -2.68 3.26
CA VAL A 483 -24.08 -2.86 4.50
C VAL A 483 -23.37 -2.13 5.64
N VAL A 484 -24.06 -1.20 6.29
CA VAL A 484 -23.59 -0.51 7.48
C VAL A 484 -24.23 -1.11 8.71
N ASP A 485 -23.43 -1.70 9.59
CA ASP A 485 -23.91 -2.36 10.80
C ASP A 485 -23.93 -1.37 11.99
N ASP A 486 -24.90 -0.48 11.98
CA ASP A 486 -25.07 0.60 12.95
C ASP A 486 -26.21 0.37 13.97
N ALA A 487 -26.87 -0.78 13.94
CA ALA A 487 -28.02 -1.07 14.82
C ALA A 487 -27.68 -1.06 16.33
N LYS A 488 -26.41 -1.40 16.66
CA LYS A 488 -25.93 -1.39 18.05
C LYS A 488 -25.50 -0.02 18.57
N LEU A 489 -25.45 0.98 17.71
CA LEU A 489 -25.12 2.33 18.10
C LEU A 489 -26.29 2.98 18.87
N PRO A 490 -26.02 3.93 19.78
CA PRO A 490 -27.07 4.75 20.40
C PRO A 490 -27.95 5.39 19.32
N LYS A 491 -29.27 5.52 19.58
CA LYS A 491 -30.25 6.01 18.59
C LYS A 491 -29.86 7.35 17.94
N ASN A 492 -29.26 8.25 18.69
CA ASN A 492 -28.77 9.54 18.18
C ASN A 492 -27.47 9.45 17.35
N GLN A 493 -26.87 8.27 17.25
CA GLN A 493 -25.67 7.97 16.48
C GLN A 493 -25.95 6.99 15.32
N GLN A 494 -27.19 6.53 15.19
CA GLN A 494 -27.61 5.67 14.09
C GLN A 494 -27.77 6.47 12.79
N GLY A 495 -27.61 5.78 11.67
CA GLY A 495 -27.47 6.40 10.38
C GLY A 495 -26.03 6.82 10.12
N ILE A 496 -25.74 7.21 8.91
CA ILE A 496 -24.39 7.64 8.49
C ILE A 496 -24.42 9.01 7.86
N THR A 497 -23.30 9.71 7.94
CA THR A 497 -23.02 10.88 7.12
C THR A 497 -21.99 10.50 6.07
N PHE A 498 -22.22 10.80 4.77
CA PHE A 498 -21.24 10.50 3.74
C PHE A 498 -19.94 11.26 3.95
N PHE A 499 -20.03 12.56 4.19
CA PHE A 499 -18.86 13.42 4.33
C PHE A 499 -18.87 14.18 5.66
N SER A 500 -17.74 14.17 6.37
CA SER A 500 -17.53 15.23 7.36
C SER A 500 -17.53 16.58 6.64
N ASP A 501 -17.83 17.68 7.34
CA ASP A 501 -17.69 19.00 6.74
C ASP A 501 -16.24 19.26 6.33
N PRO A 502 -15.91 19.27 5.01
CA PRO A 502 -14.54 19.39 4.58
C PRO A 502 -13.98 20.81 4.67
N ILE A 503 -14.84 21.82 4.73
CA ILE A 503 -14.47 23.20 4.38
C ILE A 503 -14.90 24.27 5.39
N GLY A 504 -15.83 23.97 6.31
CA GLY A 504 -16.48 25.00 7.12
C GLY A 504 -17.26 26.01 6.25
N SER A 505 -17.51 27.20 6.75
CA SER A 505 -18.21 28.23 6.00
C SER A 505 -17.36 28.87 4.90
N SER A 506 -17.82 28.82 3.65
CA SER A 506 -17.34 29.50 2.43
C SER A 506 -16.00 29.07 1.80
N ILE A 507 -16.05 28.01 0.99
CA ILE A 507 -14.95 27.44 0.21
C ILE A 507 -14.38 28.38 -0.87
N ASN A 508 -15.21 29.22 -1.50
CA ASN A 508 -14.85 29.95 -2.71
C ASN A 508 -14.03 31.22 -2.46
N LYS A 509 -13.75 31.56 -1.21
CA LYS A 509 -13.03 32.79 -0.83
C LYS A 509 -11.65 32.50 -0.22
N ARG A 510 -11.15 31.28 -0.32
CA ARG A 510 -9.87 30.88 0.29
C ARG A 510 -8.73 30.87 -0.73
N PRO A 511 -7.50 31.18 -0.33
CA PRO A 511 -6.35 31.22 -1.24
C PRO A 511 -6.02 29.84 -1.86
N PHE A 512 -6.39 28.76 -1.19
CA PHE A 512 -6.18 27.39 -1.67
C PHE A 512 -7.53 26.66 -1.71
N PRO A 513 -8.33 26.85 -2.78
CA PRO A 513 -9.68 26.27 -2.86
C PRO A 513 -9.63 24.75 -2.86
N TYR A 514 -10.58 24.14 -2.14
CA TYR A 514 -10.76 22.70 -2.07
C TYR A 514 -11.87 22.26 -3.02
N ARG A 515 -11.57 21.41 -4.00
CA ARG A 515 -12.57 20.93 -4.96
C ARG A 515 -13.42 19.83 -4.33
N LEU A 516 -14.74 19.97 -4.44
CA LEU A 516 -15.70 18.98 -3.94
C LEU A 516 -15.91 17.85 -4.95
N THR A 517 -16.57 16.77 -4.51
CA THR A 517 -17.00 15.65 -5.34
C THR A 517 -18.02 16.13 -6.37
N ASP A 518 -17.82 15.76 -7.64
CA ASP A 518 -18.78 16.07 -8.71
C ASP A 518 -20.00 15.15 -8.63
N ARG A 519 -19.77 13.85 -8.32
CA ARG A 519 -20.82 12.84 -8.42
C ARG A 519 -20.68 11.73 -7.37
N LEU A 520 -21.79 11.44 -6.68
CA LEU A 520 -21.97 10.31 -5.77
C LEU A 520 -23.01 9.36 -6.35
N GLU A 521 -22.61 8.16 -6.73
CA GLU A 521 -23.47 7.11 -7.26
C GLU A 521 -23.63 6.01 -6.20
N VAL A 522 -24.88 5.75 -5.77
CA VAL A 522 -25.18 4.81 -4.69
C VAL A 522 -26.19 3.78 -5.13
N ARG A 523 -25.83 2.51 -5.06
CA ARG A 523 -26.68 1.36 -5.30
C ARG A 523 -26.50 0.35 -4.16
N GLY A 524 -27.59 -0.18 -3.64
CA GLY A 524 -27.55 -1.22 -2.62
C GLY A 524 -26.86 -0.78 -1.32
N LEU A 525 -27.12 0.45 -0.85
CA LEU A 525 -26.69 0.89 0.47
C LEU A 525 -27.79 0.59 1.48
N GLU A 526 -27.42 -0.16 2.53
CA GLU A 526 -28.32 -0.54 3.61
C GLU A 526 -27.71 -0.16 4.96
N THR A 527 -28.51 0.41 5.86
CA THR A 527 -28.14 0.63 7.27
C THR A 527 -28.93 -0.32 8.14
N ALA A 528 -28.29 -1.04 9.05
CA ALA A 528 -28.96 -2.01 9.92
C ALA A 528 -29.97 -1.35 10.89
N SER A 529 -29.79 -0.07 11.20
CA SER A 529 -30.76 0.74 11.97
C SER A 529 -31.98 1.16 11.15
N GLY A 530 -31.96 1.04 9.82
CA GLY A 530 -33.00 1.57 8.92
C GLY A 530 -32.97 3.10 8.79
N GLN A 531 -32.04 3.80 9.44
CA GLN A 531 -31.92 5.26 9.33
C GLN A 531 -31.29 5.64 7.99
N PRO A 532 -31.93 6.56 7.22
CA PRO A 532 -31.39 6.97 5.94
C PRO A 532 -30.10 7.79 6.12
N PRO A 533 -29.09 7.57 5.25
CA PRO A 533 -27.86 8.33 5.29
C PRO A 533 -28.07 9.81 4.93
N GLN A 534 -27.15 10.65 5.42
CA GLN A 534 -27.09 12.08 5.16
C GLN A 534 -25.85 12.41 4.31
N ILE A 535 -25.96 13.36 3.37
CA ILE A 535 -24.82 13.72 2.51
C ILE A 535 -23.73 14.39 3.34
N CYS A 536 -24.04 15.50 4.01
CA CYS A 536 -23.12 16.28 4.83
C CYS A 536 -23.91 17.17 5.78
N ASN A 537 -23.34 17.47 6.96
CA ASN A 537 -23.94 18.44 7.87
C ASN A 537 -23.84 19.88 7.35
N ASN A 538 -22.94 20.16 6.42
CA ASN A 538 -22.84 21.44 5.73
C ASN A 538 -23.76 21.45 4.50
N SER A 539 -24.82 22.24 4.54
CA SER A 539 -25.81 22.32 3.46
C SER A 539 -25.23 22.81 2.13
N ASP A 540 -24.21 23.66 2.17
CA ASP A 540 -23.59 24.18 0.95
C ASP A 540 -22.74 23.10 0.24
N VAL A 541 -22.12 22.22 1.00
CA VAL A 541 -21.46 21.01 0.46
C VAL A 541 -22.50 20.06 -0.13
N ALA A 542 -23.58 19.81 0.59
CA ALA A 542 -24.62 18.88 0.14
C ALA A 542 -25.31 19.34 -1.17
N LYS A 543 -25.50 20.64 -1.36
CA LYS A 543 -26.14 21.20 -2.59
C LYS A 543 -25.29 21.05 -3.85
N VAL A 544 -23.96 21.01 -3.73
CA VAL A 544 -23.06 20.98 -4.88
C VAL A 544 -22.86 19.56 -5.42
N ILE A 545 -22.94 18.55 -4.55
CA ILE A 545 -22.69 17.16 -4.92
C ILE A 545 -23.90 16.58 -5.65
N LYS A 546 -23.73 16.16 -6.91
CA LYS A 546 -24.78 15.47 -7.67
C LYS A 546 -24.92 14.04 -7.18
N VAL A 547 -26.08 13.72 -6.61
CA VAL A 547 -26.37 12.38 -6.05
C VAL A 547 -27.27 11.59 -6.98
N PHE A 548 -26.84 10.39 -7.33
CA PHE A 548 -27.60 9.40 -8.08
C PHE A 548 -27.75 8.16 -7.18
N SER A 549 -28.95 7.96 -6.65
CA SER A 549 -29.17 6.90 -5.68
C SER A 549 -30.45 6.13 -5.96
N SER A 550 -30.39 4.80 -5.78
CA SER A 550 -31.58 3.95 -5.67
C SER A 550 -32.15 3.90 -4.24
N SER A 551 -31.41 4.37 -3.25
CA SER A 551 -31.79 4.43 -1.84
C SER A 551 -32.15 5.86 -1.44
N LYS A 552 -33.02 6.01 -0.42
CA LYS A 552 -33.36 7.32 0.12
C LYS A 552 -32.16 7.90 0.87
N ILE A 553 -31.67 9.07 0.43
CA ILE A 553 -30.60 9.84 1.07
C ILE A 553 -31.17 11.19 1.47
N ARG A 554 -30.84 11.70 2.67
CA ARG A 554 -31.23 13.00 3.19
C ARG A 554 -30.24 14.09 2.82
#